data_9f5f83cfd7734d4b59c7e7282cba83b9
#
_entry.id   9f5f83cfd7734d4b59c7e7282cba83b9
#
_cell.length_a   1.000
_cell.length_b   1.000
_cell.length_c   1.000
_cell.angle_alpha   90.00
_cell.angle_beta   90.00
_cell.angle_gamma   90.00
#
_symmetry.space_group_name_H-M   'P 1'
#
loop_
_entity.id
_entity.type
_entity.pdbx_description
1 polymer ?
#
loop_
_entity_poly.entity_id
_entity_poly.type
_entity_poly.pdbx_seq_one_letter_code
_entity_poly.pdbx_strand_id
1 'polypeptide(L)'
;MTVVELPPSAPVRSEARTARTERLRLLLRSPSVLIGSLVLAFWIFCALFPGLVTRYDPIFDNQLPTNLPPEWSFPFGTDTNGRDILSRVLAGSRSILVIAPAATLIGTVLGTALGLLTGYFRGIVDDGMSRLVDAVLALPLIVTAILIVTAVGSTSRWVVTLTIGLIFAPIISRTVRAAVLAETELDYVQAARLRGERPLYIMFSEILPNVFPLVVVEFTVRLGYAIFAVASLTFIGFGVPPPSPDWAAQINQYWTLIDPYWWMTLFPALAIASLVIAVNLVSDGMREVYER
;
A
#
# COMPACT_ATOMS: atom_id res chain seq x y z
N MET A 1 -0.06 12.73 62.15
CA MET A 1 0.49 12.83 60.80
C MET A 1 0.52 11.41 60.23
N THR A 2 -0.53 11.00 59.54
CA THR A 2 -0.65 9.65 58.96
C THR A 2 0.02 9.68 57.59
N VAL A 3 1.11 8.95 57.46
CA VAL A 3 1.81 8.76 56.20
C VAL A 3 0.94 7.83 55.33
N VAL A 4 0.36 8.36 54.27
CA VAL A 4 -0.33 7.56 53.25
C VAL A 4 0.75 6.92 52.39
N GLU A 5 1.03 5.63 52.60
CA GLU A 5 1.86 4.85 51.68
C GLU A 5 1.12 4.69 50.35
N LEU A 6 1.66 5.31 49.27
CA LEU A 6 1.22 5.06 47.93
C LEU A 6 1.59 3.61 47.54
N PRO A 7 0.66 2.87 46.93
CA PRO A 7 0.97 1.51 46.46
C PRO A 7 2.10 1.56 45.42
N PRO A 8 3.00 0.55 45.41
CA PRO A 8 4.11 0.51 44.48
C PRO A 8 3.57 0.53 43.03
N SER A 9 4.03 1.51 42.23
CA SER A 9 3.68 1.63 40.82
C SER A 9 4.08 0.34 40.09
N ALA A 10 3.12 -0.33 39.48
CA ALA A 10 3.39 -1.50 38.64
C ALA A 10 4.41 -1.13 37.55
N PRO A 11 5.33 -2.02 37.18
CA PRO A 11 6.37 -1.71 36.23
C PRO A 11 5.74 -1.38 34.85
N VAL A 12 6.00 -0.19 34.34
CA VAL A 12 5.48 0.38 33.08
C VAL A 12 5.62 -0.56 31.87
N ARG A 13 6.56 -1.51 31.90
CA ARG A 13 6.76 -2.57 30.91
C ARG A 13 5.63 -3.61 30.85
N SER A 14 4.89 -3.84 31.93
CA SER A 14 3.79 -4.81 31.96
C SER A 14 2.53 -4.25 31.28
N GLU A 15 2.27 -2.95 31.44
CA GLU A 15 1.11 -2.26 30.86
C GLU A 15 1.22 -2.15 29.33
N ALA A 16 2.42 -1.85 28.82
CA ALA A 16 2.67 -1.81 27.37
C ALA A 16 2.52 -3.19 26.71
N ARG A 17 2.85 -4.26 27.42
CA ARG A 17 2.71 -5.64 26.92
C ARG A 17 1.25 -6.10 26.93
N THR A 18 0.49 -5.76 27.96
CA THR A 18 -0.95 -6.05 28.05
C THR A 18 -1.73 -5.26 27.01
N ALA A 19 -1.46 -3.96 26.81
CA ALA A 19 -2.08 -3.15 25.79
C ALA A 19 -1.83 -3.70 24.36
N ARG A 20 -0.62 -4.20 24.08
CA ARG A 20 -0.27 -4.81 22.79
C ARG A 20 -0.99 -6.14 22.55
N THR A 21 -1.14 -6.96 23.59
CA THR A 21 -1.87 -8.24 23.47
C THR A 21 -3.38 -8.03 23.35
N GLU A 22 -3.93 -7.03 24.01
CA GLU A 22 -5.35 -6.65 23.85
C GLU A 22 -5.65 -6.12 22.46
N ARG A 23 -4.82 -5.24 21.91
CA ARG A 23 -4.95 -4.76 20.52
C ARG A 23 -4.91 -5.90 19.50
N LEU A 24 -3.96 -6.82 19.62
CA LEU A 24 -3.89 -8.03 18.80
C LEU A 24 -5.14 -8.91 18.92
N ARG A 25 -5.68 -9.05 20.12
CA ARG A 25 -6.89 -9.84 20.37
C ARG A 25 -8.14 -9.18 19.75
N LEU A 26 -8.22 -7.86 19.77
CA LEU A 26 -9.29 -7.10 19.14
C LEU A 26 -9.22 -7.23 17.60
N LEU A 27 -8.03 -7.10 17.01
CA LEU A 27 -7.82 -7.32 15.57
C LEU A 27 -8.24 -8.72 15.14
N LEU A 28 -7.82 -9.76 15.86
CA LEU A 28 -8.15 -11.16 15.56
C LEU A 28 -9.62 -11.53 15.82
N ARG A 29 -10.40 -10.69 16.48
CA ARG A 29 -11.84 -10.87 16.69
C ARG A 29 -12.70 -10.15 15.69
N SER A 30 -12.15 -9.22 14.92
CA SER A 30 -12.89 -8.52 13.85
C SER A 30 -13.09 -9.44 12.65
N PRO A 31 -14.35 -9.77 12.27
CA PRO A 31 -14.63 -10.59 11.08
C PRO A 31 -14.04 -9.99 9.81
N SER A 32 -14.08 -8.66 9.70
CA SER A 32 -13.54 -7.92 8.54
C SER A 32 -12.03 -8.14 8.40
N VAL A 33 -11.28 -8.04 9.50
CA VAL A 33 -9.83 -8.29 9.52
C VAL A 33 -9.51 -9.73 9.18
N LEU A 34 -10.29 -10.69 9.71
CA LEU A 34 -10.08 -12.12 9.43
C LEU A 34 -10.30 -12.44 7.94
N ILE A 35 -11.42 -11.99 7.37
CA ILE A 35 -11.73 -12.21 5.95
C ILE A 35 -10.67 -11.54 5.07
N GLY A 36 -10.36 -10.26 5.33
CA GLY A 36 -9.35 -9.52 4.58
C GLY A 36 -7.98 -10.18 4.66
N SER A 37 -7.56 -10.61 5.86
CA SER A 37 -6.27 -11.29 6.06
C SER A 37 -6.21 -12.65 5.37
N LEU A 38 -7.30 -13.42 5.33
CA LEU A 38 -7.37 -14.70 4.64
C LEU A 38 -7.21 -14.53 3.12
N VAL A 39 -7.93 -13.57 2.53
CA VAL A 39 -7.83 -13.28 1.08
C VAL A 39 -6.43 -12.74 0.75
N LEU A 40 -5.89 -11.87 1.59
CA LEU A 40 -4.54 -11.34 1.41
C LEU A 40 -3.48 -12.45 1.50
N ALA A 41 -3.60 -13.34 2.49
CA ALA A 41 -2.72 -14.50 2.66
C ALA A 41 -2.79 -15.45 1.45
N PHE A 42 -3.98 -15.67 0.89
CA PHE A 42 -4.15 -16.44 -0.35
C PHE A 42 -3.37 -15.82 -1.52
N TRP A 43 -3.52 -14.52 -1.77
CA TRP A 43 -2.80 -13.85 -2.86
C TRP A 43 -1.29 -13.77 -2.62
N ILE A 44 -0.85 -13.57 -1.38
CA ILE A 44 0.57 -13.63 -1.02
C ILE A 44 1.13 -15.03 -1.26
N PHE A 45 0.40 -16.07 -0.90
CA PHE A 45 0.80 -17.45 -1.18
C PHE A 45 0.96 -17.71 -2.68
N CYS A 46 -0.01 -17.29 -3.49
CA CYS A 46 0.06 -17.38 -4.95
C CYS A 46 1.27 -16.62 -5.53
N ALA A 47 1.56 -15.44 -4.99
CA ALA A 47 2.69 -14.63 -5.45
C ALA A 47 4.07 -15.22 -5.10
N LEU A 48 4.17 -15.88 -3.93
CA LEU A 48 5.43 -16.50 -3.46
C LEU A 48 5.68 -17.86 -4.11
N PHE A 49 4.63 -18.62 -4.35
CA PHE A 49 4.72 -20.01 -4.82
C PHE A 49 3.93 -20.23 -6.14
N PRO A 50 4.18 -19.44 -7.21
CA PRO A 50 3.43 -19.57 -8.45
C PRO A 50 3.54 -20.98 -9.04
N GLY A 51 4.71 -21.62 -8.99
CA GLY A 51 4.92 -22.97 -9.50
C GLY A 51 4.16 -24.09 -8.78
N LEU A 52 3.60 -23.83 -7.58
CA LEU A 52 2.74 -24.79 -6.86
C LEU A 52 1.27 -24.62 -7.22
N VAL A 53 0.85 -23.42 -7.60
CA VAL A 53 -0.56 -23.09 -7.83
C VAL A 53 -0.94 -23.03 -9.31
N THR A 54 0.03 -22.83 -10.21
CA THR A 54 -0.22 -22.81 -11.65
C THR A 54 -0.08 -24.21 -12.26
N ARG A 55 -1.07 -24.61 -13.04
CA ARG A 55 -1.06 -25.88 -13.76
C ARG A 55 -0.29 -25.79 -15.08
N TYR A 56 -0.35 -24.62 -15.72
CA TYR A 56 0.30 -24.32 -16.99
C TYR A 56 1.23 -23.13 -16.83
N ASP A 57 2.21 -22.99 -17.75
CA ASP A 57 3.06 -21.81 -17.75
C ASP A 57 2.22 -20.55 -18.09
N PRO A 58 2.24 -19.52 -17.26
CA PRO A 58 1.38 -18.35 -17.46
C PRO A 58 1.85 -17.41 -18.59
N ILE A 59 3.02 -17.67 -19.19
CA ILE A 59 3.69 -16.76 -20.14
C ILE A 59 3.71 -17.36 -21.56
N PHE A 60 3.99 -18.66 -21.69
CA PHE A 60 4.14 -19.29 -23.00
C PHE A 60 2.83 -19.38 -23.78
N ASP A 61 2.90 -19.08 -25.07
CA ASP A 61 1.79 -19.14 -26.01
C ASP A 61 1.56 -20.57 -26.55
N ASN A 62 0.38 -20.80 -27.11
CA ASN A 62 0.00 -22.00 -27.87
C ASN A 62 0.14 -23.34 -27.09
N GLN A 63 0.02 -23.29 -25.75
CA GLN A 63 0.00 -24.52 -24.95
C GLN A 63 -1.34 -25.25 -25.03
N LEU A 64 -2.42 -24.52 -25.29
CA LEU A 64 -3.79 -24.99 -25.25
C LEU A 64 -4.57 -24.47 -26.47
N PRO A 65 -5.76 -25.05 -26.77
CA PRO A 65 -6.68 -24.44 -27.71
C PRO A 65 -7.08 -23.03 -27.27
N THR A 66 -7.20 -22.12 -28.21
CA THR A 66 -7.54 -20.72 -27.95
C THR A 66 -9.03 -20.50 -27.70
N ASN A 67 -9.35 -19.45 -26.92
CA ASN A 67 -10.72 -18.96 -26.71
C ASN A 67 -11.69 -20.00 -26.12
N LEU A 68 -11.19 -21.00 -25.37
CA LEU A 68 -12.08 -21.93 -24.68
C LEU A 68 -12.82 -21.23 -23.53
N PRO A 69 -14.14 -21.40 -23.43
CA PRO A 69 -14.90 -20.89 -22.30
C PRO A 69 -14.54 -21.65 -21.00
N PRO A 70 -14.94 -21.08 -19.84
CA PRO A 70 -14.79 -21.79 -18.56
C PRO A 70 -15.45 -23.18 -18.59
N GLU A 71 -14.68 -24.23 -18.29
CA GLU A 71 -15.10 -25.62 -18.19
C GLU A 71 -14.28 -26.35 -17.13
N TRP A 72 -14.64 -27.61 -16.80
CA TRP A 72 -13.91 -28.37 -15.77
C TRP A 72 -12.41 -28.52 -16.04
N SER A 73 -12.02 -28.64 -17.31
CA SER A 73 -10.62 -28.75 -17.72
C SER A 73 -9.89 -27.42 -17.59
N PHE A 74 -10.58 -26.32 -17.81
CA PHE A 74 -10.09 -24.94 -17.76
C PHE A 74 -11.08 -24.06 -16.98
N PRO A 75 -11.01 -24.03 -15.63
CA PRO A 75 -12.01 -23.36 -14.80
C PRO A 75 -12.25 -21.89 -15.13
N PHE A 76 -11.23 -21.19 -15.65
CA PHE A 76 -11.32 -19.78 -16.09
C PHE A 76 -11.23 -19.63 -17.61
N GLY A 77 -11.20 -20.75 -18.35
CA GLY A 77 -11.04 -20.73 -19.80
C GLY A 77 -9.63 -20.42 -20.26
N THR A 78 -9.47 -20.25 -21.58
CA THR A 78 -8.19 -19.89 -22.21
C THR A 78 -8.28 -18.54 -22.94
N ASP A 79 -7.13 -17.91 -23.16
CA ASP A 79 -7.03 -16.65 -23.89
C ASP A 79 -6.84 -16.83 -25.40
N THR A 80 -6.74 -15.74 -26.14
CA THR A 80 -6.55 -15.72 -27.60
C THR A 80 -5.21 -16.33 -28.04
N ASN A 81 -4.27 -16.47 -27.11
CA ASN A 81 -2.94 -17.03 -27.35
C ASN A 81 -2.81 -18.47 -26.86
N GLY A 82 -3.92 -19.12 -26.44
CA GLY A 82 -3.90 -20.49 -25.89
C GLY A 82 -3.19 -20.59 -24.54
N ARG A 83 -3.33 -19.57 -23.67
CA ARG A 83 -2.83 -19.60 -22.30
C ARG A 83 -3.97 -19.83 -21.31
N ASP A 84 -3.71 -20.57 -20.23
CA ASP A 84 -4.68 -20.79 -19.17
C ASP A 84 -4.87 -19.54 -18.31
N ILE A 85 -6.11 -19.02 -18.28
CA ILE A 85 -6.42 -17.78 -17.54
C ILE A 85 -6.30 -17.96 -16.03
N LEU A 86 -6.65 -19.14 -15.48
CA LEU A 86 -6.47 -19.41 -14.06
C LEU A 86 -5.00 -19.30 -13.66
N SER A 87 -4.09 -19.94 -14.39
CA SER A 87 -2.65 -19.87 -14.14
C SER A 87 -2.14 -18.44 -14.24
N ARG A 88 -2.63 -17.66 -15.21
CA ARG A 88 -2.27 -16.24 -15.38
C ARG A 88 -2.80 -15.36 -14.24
N VAL A 89 -4.01 -15.60 -13.76
CA VAL A 89 -4.59 -14.87 -12.62
C VAL A 89 -3.81 -15.17 -11.33
N LEU A 90 -3.49 -16.43 -11.07
CA LEU A 90 -2.74 -16.82 -9.88
C LEU A 90 -1.30 -16.23 -9.90
N ALA A 91 -0.60 -16.36 -11.01
CA ALA A 91 0.75 -15.82 -11.17
C ALA A 91 0.82 -14.29 -11.22
N GLY A 92 -0.23 -13.65 -11.73
CA GLY A 92 -0.33 -12.19 -11.86
C GLY A 92 -0.35 -11.46 -10.53
N SER A 93 -0.74 -12.13 -9.44
CA SER A 93 -0.70 -11.59 -8.07
C SER A 93 0.69 -11.06 -7.68
N ARG A 94 1.77 -11.68 -8.18
CA ARG A 94 3.14 -11.29 -7.89
C ARG A 94 3.48 -9.87 -8.35
N SER A 95 2.99 -9.46 -9.52
CA SER A 95 3.27 -8.12 -10.08
C SER A 95 2.75 -7.04 -9.13
N ILE A 96 1.48 -7.10 -8.80
CA ILE A 96 0.82 -6.06 -8.00
C ILE A 96 1.27 -6.07 -6.53
N LEU A 97 1.50 -7.26 -5.95
CA LEU A 97 1.98 -7.42 -4.57
C LEU A 97 3.46 -7.03 -4.37
N VAL A 98 4.23 -6.85 -5.44
CA VAL A 98 5.58 -6.28 -5.37
C VAL A 98 5.52 -4.77 -5.59
N ILE A 99 4.83 -4.32 -6.63
CA ILE A 99 4.84 -2.91 -7.04
C ILE A 99 4.10 -2.03 -6.03
N ALA A 100 2.87 -2.40 -5.63
CA ALA A 100 2.05 -1.55 -4.78
C ALA A 100 2.63 -1.37 -3.35
N PRO A 101 3.07 -2.42 -2.63
CA PRO A 101 3.69 -2.24 -1.32
C PRO A 101 5.02 -1.48 -1.38
N ALA A 102 5.85 -1.74 -2.41
CA ALA A 102 7.12 -1.02 -2.57
C ALA A 102 6.89 0.47 -2.85
N ALA A 103 5.95 0.81 -3.73
CA ALA A 103 5.56 2.20 -4.00
C ALA A 103 5.03 2.90 -2.73
N THR A 104 4.15 2.22 -1.99
CA THR A 104 3.61 2.75 -0.73
C THR A 104 4.70 2.95 0.30
N LEU A 105 5.65 2.02 0.43
CA LEU A 105 6.77 2.14 1.37
C LEU A 105 7.65 3.35 1.02
N ILE A 106 8.00 3.52 -0.25
CA ILE A 106 8.77 4.68 -0.73
C ILE A 106 8.02 5.98 -0.40
N GLY A 107 6.72 6.04 -0.74
CA GLY A 107 5.89 7.21 -0.44
C GLY A 107 5.80 7.50 1.05
N THR A 108 5.66 6.46 1.88
CA THR A 108 5.59 6.60 3.35
C THR A 108 6.91 7.09 3.94
N VAL A 109 8.03 6.50 3.53
CA VAL A 109 9.35 6.92 4.03
C VAL A 109 9.64 8.38 3.65
N LEU A 110 9.47 8.73 2.37
CA LEU A 110 9.70 10.08 1.89
C LEU A 110 8.69 11.09 2.48
N GLY A 111 7.41 10.73 2.54
CA GLY A 111 6.36 11.57 3.10
C GLY A 111 6.55 11.80 4.60
N THR A 112 6.95 10.76 5.34
CA THR A 112 7.27 10.89 6.78
C THR A 112 8.47 11.79 6.99
N ALA A 113 9.55 11.62 6.21
CA ALA A 113 10.72 12.49 6.30
C ALA A 113 10.38 13.95 6.00
N LEU A 114 9.61 14.21 4.93
CA LEU A 114 9.13 15.55 4.58
C LEU A 114 8.22 16.13 5.67
N GLY A 115 7.29 15.32 6.19
CA GLY A 115 6.37 15.74 7.26
C GLY A 115 7.07 16.07 8.57
N LEU A 116 8.08 15.28 8.95
CA LEU A 116 8.95 15.55 10.11
C LEU A 116 9.70 16.87 9.94
N LEU A 117 10.31 17.10 8.78
CA LEU A 117 11.07 18.31 8.49
C LEU A 117 10.17 19.55 8.53
N THR A 118 9.06 19.55 7.81
CA THR A 118 8.15 20.70 7.71
C THR A 118 7.40 20.94 9.00
N GLY A 119 7.02 19.90 9.75
CA GLY A 119 6.36 20.03 11.05
C GLY A 119 7.29 20.52 12.16
N TYR A 120 8.57 20.14 12.11
CA TYR A 120 9.54 20.57 13.12
C TYR A 120 10.16 21.94 12.83
N PHE A 121 10.62 22.17 11.58
CA PHE A 121 11.20 23.44 11.14
C PHE A 121 10.09 24.33 10.55
N ARG A 122 9.50 25.17 11.39
CA ARG A 122 8.49 26.15 10.98
C ARG A 122 9.09 27.30 10.16
N GLY A 123 8.24 28.13 9.57
CA GLY A 123 8.64 29.32 8.82
C GLY A 123 9.04 29.00 7.38
N ILE A 124 10.14 29.58 6.88
CA ILE A 124 10.51 29.54 5.45
C ILE A 124 10.62 28.10 4.89
N VAL A 125 11.13 27.15 5.68
CA VAL A 125 11.25 25.74 5.28
C VAL A 125 9.88 25.12 5.09
N ASP A 126 9.00 25.32 6.06
CA ASP A 126 7.62 24.86 6.02
C ASP A 126 6.85 25.48 4.85
N ASP A 127 6.91 26.82 4.73
CA ASP A 127 6.19 27.56 3.68
C ASP A 127 6.64 27.14 2.27
N GLY A 128 7.96 26.99 2.05
CA GLY A 128 8.50 26.60 0.77
C GLY A 128 8.13 25.17 0.39
N MET A 129 8.30 24.21 1.31
CA MET A 129 7.98 22.81 1.08
C MET A 129 6.46 22.57 0.95
N SER A 130 5.64 23.26 1.75
CA SER A 130 4.18 23.16 1.65
C SER A 130 3.67 23.67 0.30
N ARG A 131 4.22 24.78 -0.22
CA ARG A 131 3.88 25.26 -1.58
C ARG A 131 4.27 24.26 -2.67
N LEU A 132 5.44 23.60 -2.55
CA LEU A 132 5.83 22.55 -3.49
C LEU A 132 4.88 21.36 -3.42
N VAL A 133 4.55 20.91 -2.21
CA VAL A 133 3.54 19.86 -1.97
C VAL A 133 2.20 20.22 -2.61
N ASP A 134 1.72 21.46 -2.40
CA ASP A 134 0.46 21.94 -2.97
C ASP A 134 0.50 21.99 -4.50
N ALA A 135 1.62 22.39 -5.10
CA ALA A 135 1.79 22.40 -6.55
C ALA A 135 1.72 20.98 -7.14
N VAL A 136 2.33 19.99 -6.49
CA VAL A 136 2.24 18.57 -6.92
C VAL A 136 0.81 18.04 -6.77
N LEU A 137 0.13 18.39 -5.67
CA LEU A 137 -1.24 17.92 -5.39
C LEU A 137 -2.31 18.64 -6.24
N ALA A 138 -1.99 19.75 -6.90
CA ALA A 138 -2.89 20.43 -7.82
C ALA A 138 -3.18 19.61 -9.09
N LEU A 139 -2.30 18.65 -9.45
CA LEU A 139 -2.46 17.78 -10.59
C LEU A 139 -3.15 16.47 -10.18
N PRO A 140 -4.09 15.95 -10.99
CA PRO A 140 -4.65 14.63 -10.76
C PRO A 140 -3.56 13.56 -10.74
N LEU A 141 -3.59 12.63 -9.76
CA LEU A 141 -2.59 11.59 -9.54
C LEU A 141 -2.23 10.82 -10.81
N ILE A 142 -3.24 10.33 -11.54
CA ILE A 142 -3.03 9.52 -12.76
C ILE A 142 -2.37 10.36 -13.86
N VAL A 143 -2.76 11.64 -14.02
CA VAL A 143 -2.15 12.54 -15.00
C VAL A 143 -0.68 12.78 -14.68
N THR A 144 -0.36 13.06 -13.41
CA THR A 144 1.02 13.23 -12.96
C THR A 144 1.85 11.96 -13.19
N ALA A 145 1.26 10.80 -12.91
CA ALA A 145 1.94 9.53 -13.13
C ALA A 145 2.26 9.27 -14.61
N ILE A 146 1.29 9.52 -15.51
CA ILE A 146 1.48 9.40 -16.96
C ILE A 146 2.59 10.35 -17.45
N LEU A 147 2.57 11.61 -17.00
CA LEU A 147 3.59 12.60 -17.36
C LEU A 147 5.00 12.14 -16.95
N ILE A 148 5.16 11.64 -15.72
CA ILE A 148 6.47 11.17 -15.23
C ILE A 148 6.94 9.94 -16.02
N VAL A 149 6.08 8.92 -16.19
CA VAL A 149 6.44 7.69 -16.90
C VAL A 149 6.78 7.99 -18.37
N THR A 150 6.01 8.88 -19.01
CA THR A 150 6.29 9.30 -20.38
C THR A 150 7.60 10.09 -20.50
N ALA A 151 7.87 10.99 -19.56
CA ALA A 151 9.11 11.78 -19.54
C ALA A 151 10.36 10.89 -19.33
N VAL A 152 10.23 9.82 -18.53
CA VAL A 152 11.31 8.82 -18.32
C VAL A 152 11.47 7.92 -19.56
N GLY A 153 10.43 7.77 -20.39
CA GLY A 153 10.47 6.93 -21.60
C GLY A 153 10.57 5.42 -21.33
N SER A 154 10.19 4.96 -20.14
CA SER A 154 10.24 3.54 -19.76
C SER A 154 9.04 3.15 -18.89
N THR A 155 8.45 2.00 -19.22
CA THR A 155 7.32 1.40 -18.47
C THR A 155 7.78 0.24 -17.56
N SER A 156 9.06 0.24 -17.16
CA SER A 156 9.57 -0.79 -16.26
C SER A 156 8.86 -0.75 -14.91
N ARG A 157 8.78 -1.92 -14.24
CA ARG A 157 8.17 -2.02 -12.91
C ARG A 157 8.73 -1.02 -11.90
N TRP A 158 10.02 -0.74 -11.97
CA TRP A 158 10.70 0.19 -11.07
C TRP A 158 10.30 1.65 -11.32
N VAL A 159 10.15 2.04 -12.59
CA VAL A 159 9.68 3.39 -12.94
C VAL A 159 8.27 3.61 -12.42
N VAL A 160 7.35 2.64 -12.61
CA VAL A 160 5.98 2.71 -12.07
C VAL A 160 6.01 2.77 -10.53
N THR A 161 6.82 1.93 -9.89
CA THR A 161 6.96 1.90 -8.42
C THR A 161 7.42 3.25 -7.87
N LEU A 162 8.50 3.79 -8.43
CA LEU A 162 9.06 5.08 -8.01
C LEU A 162 8.08 6.23 -8.27
N THR A 163 7.44 6.25 -9.43
CA THR A 163 6.46 7.28 -9.80
C THR A 163 5.32 7.35 -8.79
N ILE A 164 4.68 6.21 -8.48
CA ILE A 164 3.58 6.17 -7.52
C ILE A 164 4.06 6.53 -6.12
N GLY A 165 5.24 6.04 -5.70
CA GLY A 165 5.83 6.38 -4.41
C GLY A 165 6.10 7.88 -4.27
N LEU A 166 6.65 8.52 -5.29
CA LEU A 166 6.90 9.96 -5.31
C LEU A 166 5.61 10.78 -5.23
N ILE A 167 4.54 10.34 -5.90
CA ILE A 167 3.24 11.03 -5.87
C ILE A 167 2.55 10.86 -4.51
N PHE A 168 2.76 9.76 -3.80
CA PHE A 168 2.19 9.56 -2.46
C PHE A 168 2.94 10.32 -1.36
N ALA A 169 4.22 10.60 -1.53
CA ALA A 169 5.01 11.31 -0.53
C ALA A 169 4.42 12.67 -0.11
N PRO A 170 3.99 13.58 -1.03
CA PRO A 170 3.30 14.82 -0.67
C PRO A 170 2.02 14.62 0.15
N ILE A 171 1.22 13.60 -0.21
CA ILE A 171 -0.05 13.34 0.48
C ILE A 171 0.22 12.90 1.92
N ILE A 172 1.14 11.96 2.12
CA ILE A 172 1.52 11.45 3.44
C ILE A 172 2.20 12.55 4.26
N SER A 173 3.03 13.38 3.62
CA SER A 173 3.72 14.46 4.30
C SER A 173 2.78 15.46 4.98
N ARG A 174 1.62 15.75 4.39
CA ARG A 174 0.59 16.63 4.99
C ARG A 174 0.03 16.07 6.29
N THR A 175 -0.31 14.78 6.31
CA THR A 175 -0.85 14.10 7.50
C THR A 175 0.20 14.03 8.60
N VAL A 176 1.41 13.60 8.26
CA VAL A 176 2.53 13.51 9.21
C VAL A 176 2.92 14.88 9.74
N ARG A 177 3.00 15.91 8.88
CA ARG A 177 3.27 17.30 9.29
C ARG A 177 2.27 17.78 10.35
N ALA A 178 0.98 17.54 10.15
CA ALA A 178 -0.05 17.95 11.10
C ALA A 178 0.15 17.30 12.48
N ALA A 179 0.49 16.01 12.50
CA ALA A 179 0.79 15.29 13.75
C ALA A 179 2.07 15.81 14.41
N VAL A 180 3.13 16.01 13.64
CA VAL A 180 4.41 16.55 14.15
C VAL A 180 4.24 17.95 14.74
N LEU A 181 3.43 18.81 14.11
CA LEU A 181 3.12 20.13 14.65
C LEU A 181 2.44 20.04 16.02
N ALA A 182 1.50 19.11 16.21
CA ALA A 182 0.86 18.87 17.51
C ALA A 182 1.87 18.37 18.55
N GLU A 183 2.72 17.40 18.19
CA GLU A 183 3.74 16.85 19.08
C GLU A 183 4.79 17.90 19.49
N THR A 184 5.16 18.84 18.62
CA THR A 184 6.16 19.87 18.93
C THR A 184 5.72 20.85 20.03
N GLU A 185 4.43 20.94 20.36
CA GLU A 185 3.89 21.78 21.44
C GLU A 185 3.91 21.09 22.80
N LEU A 186 4.16 19.78 22.85
CA LEU A 186 4.12 19.00 24.11
C LEU A 186 5.37 19.24 24.97
N ASP A 187 5.19 19.14 26.30
CA ASP A 187 6.21 19.46 27.31
C ASP A 187 7.49 18.64 27.15
N TYR A 188 7.39 17.37 26.73
CA TYR A 188 8.57 16.52 26.58
C TYR A 188 9.48 17.00 25.44
N VAL A 189 8.91 17.54 24.34
CA VAL A 189 9.68 18.14 23.24
C VAL A 189 10.32 19.45 23.67
N GLN A 190 9.59 20.28 24.43
CA GLN A 190 10.12 21.51 24.98
C GLN A 190 11.27 21.23 25.96
N ALA A 191 11.11 20.22 26.82
CA ALA A 191 12.18 19.80 27.74
C ALA A 191 13.42 19.29 26.98
N ALA A 192 13.24 18.56 25.87
CA ALA A 192 14.37 18.12 25.02
C ALA A 192 15.10 19.32 24.39
N ARG A 193 14.37 20.34 23.93
CA ARG A 193 14.95 21.60 23.43
C ARG A 193 15.73 22.33 24.51
N LEU A 194 15.20 22.41 25.72
CA LEU A 194 15.89 23.05 26.86
C LEU A 194 17.16 22.31 27.28
N ARG A 195 17.21 20.98 27.12
CA ARG A 195 18.44 20.18 27.31
C ARG A 195 19.49 20.40 26.24
N GLY A 196 19.18 21.18 25.18
CA GLY A 196 20.08 21.43 24.07
C GLY A 196 20.25 20.27 23.11
N GLU A 197 19.27 19.35 23.06
CA GLU A 197 19.29 18.20 22.15
C GLU A 197 19.26 18.68 20.68
N ARG A 198 19.94 17.93 19.81
CA ARG A 198 20.01 18.25 18.38
C ARG A 198 18.64 18.05 17.70
N PRO A 199 18.26 18.91 16.74
CA PRO A 199 16.98 18.79 16.03
C PRO A 199 16.70 17.39 15.46
N LEU A 200 17.71 16.75 14.84
CA LEU A 200 17.58 15.38 14.32
C LEU A 200 17.27 14.37 15.43
N TYR A 201 17.92 14.49 16.58
CA TYR A 201 17.64 13.63 17.73
C TYR A 201 16.18 13.79 18.18
N ILE A 202 15.72 15.04 18.35
CA ILE A 202 14.34 15.32 18.77
C ILE A 202 13.34 14.73 17.74
N MET A 203 13.56 14.95 16.44
CA MET A 203 12.67 14.44 15.40
C MET A 203 12.60 12.90 15.37
N PHE A 204 13.74 12.21 15.41
CA PHE A 204 13.77 10.77 15.22
C PHE A 204 13.62 9.96 16.52
N SER A 205 14.07 10.49 17.66
CA SER A 205 14.06 9.76 18.93
C SER A 205 12.90 10.15 19.86
N GLU A 206 12.39 11.37 19.75
CA GLU A 206 11.31 11.85 20.60
C GLU A 206 9.97 11.91 19.83
N ILE A 207 9.92 12.56 18.65
CA ILE A 207 8.67 12.81 17.92
C ILE A 207 8.25 11.58 17.09
N LEU A 208 9.14 11.04 16.25
CA LEU A 208 8.80 9.95 15.33
C LEU A 208 8.18 8.72 16.02
N PRO A 209 8.67 8.23 17.19
CA PRO A 209 8.04 7.10 17.87
C PRO A 209 6.57 7.37 18.27
N ASN A 210 6.24 8.62 18.61
CA ASN A 210 4.88 9.00 19.01
C ASN A 210 3.94 9.16 17.79
N VAL A 211 4.43 9.64 16.65
CA VAL A 211 3.65 9.74 15.41
C VAL A 211 3.68 8.44 14.59
N PHE A 212 4.52 7.47 14.93
CA PHE A 212 4.68 6.23 14.17
C PHE A 212 3.39 5.42 14.02
N PRO A 213 2.48 5.32 15.00
CA PRO A 213 1.18 4.67 14.81
C PRO A 213 0.38 5.28 13.66
N LEU A 214 0.38 6.62 13.53
CA LEU A 214 -0.26 7.31 12.43
C LEU A 214 0.41 7.00 11.08
N VAL A 215 1.75 6.90 11.04
CA VAL A 215 2.49 6.53 9.83
C VAL A 215 2.11 5.12 9.37
N VAL A 216 1.92 4.17 10.29
CA VAL A 216 1.47 2.82 9.97
C VAL A 216 0.04 2.83 9.40
N VAL A 217 -0.86 3.60 9.98
CA VAL A 217 -2.23 3.76 9.46
C VAL A 217 -2.21 4.37 8.06
N GLU A 218 -1.44 5.44 7.84
CA GLU A 218 -1.28 6.04 6.50
C GLU A 218 -0.73 5.03 5.48
N PHE A 219 0.29 4.24 5.84
CA PHE A 219 0.81 3.18 4.98
C PHE A 219 -0.28 2.20 4.56
N THR A 220 -1.09 1.70 5.49
CA THR A 220 -2.13 0.70 5.18
C THR A 220 -3.22 1.27 4.28
N VAL A 221 -3.68 2.49 4.54
CA VAL A 221 -4.67 3.18 3.71
C VAL A 221 -4.11 3.42 2.29
N ARG A 222 -2.86 3.90 2.20
CA ARG A 222 -2.22 4.17 0.89
C ARG A 222 -1.94 2.89 0.10
N LEU A 223 -1.79 1.75 0.76
CA LEU A 223 -1.61 0.47 0.06
C LEU A 223 -2.82 0.13 -0.82
N GLY A 224 -4.04 0.34 -0.34
CA GLY A 224 -5.26 0.15 -1.14
C GLY A 224 -5.29 1.09 -2.36
N TYR A 225 -4.96 2.36 -2.16
CA TYR A 225 -4.87 3.33 -3.26
C TYR A 225 -3.73 3.00 -4.24
N ALA A 226 -2.60 2.47 -3.76
CA ALA A 226 -1.49 2.06 -4.61
C ALA A 226 -1.87 0.92 -5.55
N ILE A 227 -2.58 -0.10 -5.05
CA ILE A 227 -3.08 -1.20 -5.87
C ILE A 227 -3.95 -0.66 -7.01
N PHE A 228 -4.87 0.25 -6.70
CA PHE A 228 -5.73 0.87 -7.70
C PHE A 228 -4.94 1.73 -8.71
N ALA A 229 -3.99 2.54 -8.24
CA ALA A 229 -3.15 3.39 -9.09
C ALA A 229 -2.27 2.57 -10.04
N VAL A 230 -1.62 1.50 -9.55
CA VAL A 230 -0.83 0.55 -10.36
C VAL A 230 -1.70 -0.09 -11.42
N ALA A 231 -2.88 -0.61 -11.02
CA ALA A 231 -3.81 -1.24 -11.95
C ALA A 231 -4.30 -0.26 -13.02
N SER A 232 -4.64 0.98 -12.65
CA SER A 232 -5.08 2.02 -13.59
C SER A 232 -4.00 2.40 -14.60
N LEU A 233 -2.75 2.61 -14.14
CA LEU A 233 -1.62 2.91 -15.03
C LEU A 233 -1.34 1.75 -15.99
N THR A 234 -1.34 0.52 -15.49
CA THR A 234 -1.11 -0.66 -16.32
C THR A 234 -2.24 -0.87 -17.31
N PHE A 235 -3.51 -0.63 -16.92
CA PHE A 235 -4.66 -0.67 -17.81
C PHE A 235 -4.56 0.34 -18.96
N ILE A 236 -4.03 1.54 -18.72
CA ILE A 236 -3.82 2.57 -19.75
C ILE A 236 -2.60 2.26 -20.63
N GLY A 237 -1.80 1.23 -20.30
CA GLY A 237 -0.62 0.81 -21.07
C GLY A 237 0.72 1.31 -20.52
N PHE A 238 0.73 1.96 -19.35
CA PHE A 238 1.95 2.44 -18.67
C PHE A 238 2.47 1.47 -17.60
N GLY A 239 2.11 0.19 -17.68
CA GLY A 239 2.56 -0.86 -16.78
C GLY A 239 3.53 -1.84 -17.43
N VAL A 240 3.70 -3.00 -16.77
CA VAL A 240 4.54 -4.08 -17.29
C VAL A 240 3.92 -4.65 -18.58
N PRO A 241 4.66 -4.63 -19.70
CA PRO A 241 4.10 -5.07 -20.99
C PRO A 241 3.88 -6.59 -21.04
N PRO A 242 3.00 -7.07 -21.94
CA PRO A 242 2.91 -8.49 -22.29
C PRO A 242 4.30 -9.06 -22.68
N PRO A 243 4.55 -10.35 -22.44
CA PRO A 243 3.63 -11.42 -22.05
C PRO A 243 3.37 -11.57 -20.54
N SER A 244 3.74 -10.57 -19.73
CA SER A 244 3.51 -10.60 -18.26
C SER A 244 2.07 -11.00 -17.92
N PRO A 245 1.86 -11.86 -16.90
CA PRO A 245 0.52 -12.24 -16.44
C PRO A 245 -0.12 -11.18 -15.53
N ASP A 246 0.31 -9.89 -15.63
CA ASP A 246 -0.27 -8.78 -14.86
C ASP A 246 -1.77 -8.65 -15.10
N TRP A 247 -2.56 -8.51 -14.04
CA TRP A 247 -4.03 -8.49 -14.14
C TRP A 247 -4.57 -7.34 -14.96
N ALA A 248 -4.05 -6.15 -14.75
CA ALA A 248 -4.52 -4.97 -15.47
C ALA A 248 -4.05 -4.96 -16.93
N ALA A 249 -2.89 -5.54 -17.22
CA ALA A 249 -2.44 -5.77 -18.58
C ALA A 249 -3.33 -6.79 -19.32
N GLN A 250 -3.80 -7.84 -18.65
CA GLN A 250 -4.77 -8.78 -19.21
C GLN A 250 -6.10 -8.08 -19.51
N ILE A 251 -6.61 -7.26 -18.58
CA ILE A 251 -7.83 -6.48 -18.80
C ILE A 251 -7.64 -5.55 -20.03
N ASN A 252 -6.53 -4.81 -20.10
CA ASN A 252 -6.23 -3.95 -21.24
C ASN A 252 -6.20 -4.71 -22.57
N GLN A 253 -5.63 -5.91 -22.57
CA GLN A 253 -5.51 -6.72 -23.78
C GLN A 253 -6.86 -7.23 -24.29
N TYR A 254 -7.81 -7.53 -23.39
CA TYR A 254 -9.03 -8.28 -23.74
C TYR A 254 -10.35 -7.50 -23.52
N TRP A 255 -10.34 -6.27 -22.98
CA TRP A 255 -11.58 -5.52 -22.72
C TRP A 255 -12.42 -5.25 -23.97
N THR A 256 -11.79 -5.11 -25.15
CA THR A 256 -12.49 -4.95 -26.41
C THR A 256 -13.13 -6.24 -26.93
N LEU A 257 -12.75 -7.38 -26.37
CA LEU A 257 -13.22 -8.72 -26.72
C LEU A 257 -14.19 -9.28 -25.66
N ILE A 258 -14.74 -8.41 -24.80
CA ILE A 258 -15.61 -8.83 -23.70
C ILE A 258 -16.88 -9.56 -24.18
N ASP A 259 -17.33 -9.25 -25.36
CA ASP A 259 -18.34 -9.99 -26.07
C ASP A 259 -17.70 -10.61 -27.34
N PRO A 260 -17.52 -11.94 -27.43
CA PRO A 260 -18.09 -13.02 -26.63
C PRO A 260 -17.18 -13.58 -25.51
N TYR A 261 -15.97 -13.05 -25.23
CA TYR A 261 -14.95 -13.69 -24.39
C TYR A 261 -14.85 -13.02 -23.01
N TRP A 262 -15.97 -12.83 -22.31
CA TRP A 262 -16.08 -12.11 -21.03
C TRP A 262 -15.14 -12.60 -19.95
N TRP A 263 -14.80 -13.90 -19.92
CA TRP A 263 -13.95 -14.52 -18.89
C TRP A 263 -12.52 -14.01 -18.89
N MET A 264 -12.00 -13.61 -20.06
CA MET A 264 -10.63 -13.10 -20.18
C MET A 264 -10.44 -11.77 -19.45
N THR A 265 -11.51 -10.99 -19.27
CA THR A 265 -11.50 -9.70 -18.58
C THR A 265 -12.04 -9.82 -17.17
N LEU A 266 -13.10 -10.59 -16.94
CA LEU A 266 -13.80 -10.68 -15.66
C LEU A 266 -12.91 -11.27 -14.55
N PHE A 267 -12.22 -12.39 -14.80
CA PHE A 267 -11.44 -13.04 -13.75
C PHE A 267 -10.25 -12.21 -13.26
N PRO A 268 -9.44 -11.58 -14.12
CA PRO A 268 -8.42 -10.62 -13.67
C PRO A 268 -9.02 -9.42 -12.92
N ALA A 269 -10.17 -8.91 -13.35
CA ALA A 269 -10.85 -7.80 -12.67
C ALA A 269 -11.33 -8.19 -11.26
N LEU A 270 -11.91 -9.39 -11.11
CA LEU A 270 -12.30 -9.93 -9.79
C LEU A 270 -11.10 -10.15 -8.87
N ALA A 271 -9.95 -10.54 -9.43
CA ALA A 271 -8.71 -10.68 -8.66
C ALA A 271 -8.26 -9.32 -8.09
N ILE A 272 -8.23 -8.26 -8.91
CA ILE A 272 -7.94 -6.89 -8.43
C ILE A 272 -8.95 -6.45 -7.37
N ALA A 273 -10.23 -6.61 -7.64
CA ALA A 273 -11.31 -6.22 -6.71
C ALA A 273 -11.17 -6.95 -5.35
N SER A 274 -10.93 -8.27 -5.37
CA SER A 274 -10.77 -9.07 -4.15
C SER A 274 -9.55 -8.61 -3.33
N LEU A 275 -8.44 -8.28 -3.98
CA LEU A 275 -7.23 -7.79 -3.31
C LEU A 275 -7.44 -6.40 -2.71
N VAL A 276 -8.08 -5.48 -3.44
CA VAL A 276 -8.40 -4.13 -2.95
C VAL A 276 -9.34 -4.20 -1.75
N ILE A 277 -10.39 -5.02 -1.84
CA ILE A 277 -11.32 -5.22 -0.72
C ILE A 277 -10.59 -5.81 0.50
N ALA A 278 -9.74 -6.82 0.30
CA ALA A 278 -8.99 -7.45 1.38
C ALA A 278 -8.08 -6.46 2.11
N VAL A 279 -7.33 -5.65 1.36
CA VAL A 279 -6.44 -4.63 1.94
C VAL A 279 -7.25 -3.57 2.68
N ASN A 280 -8.38 -3.10 2.14
CA ASN A 280 -9.22 -2.10 2.81
C ASN A 280 -9.82 -2.67 4.10
N LEU A 281 -10.33 -3.91 4.11
CA LEU A 281 -10.86 -4.56 5.32
C LEU A 281 -9.81 -4.66 6.43
N VAL A 282 -8.56 -4.98 6.08
CA VAL A 282 -7.45 -5.01 7.05
C VAL A 282 -7.11 -3.60 7.52
N SER A 283 -7.05 -2.62 6.61
CA SER A 283 -6.74 -1.22 6.92
C SER A 283 -7.77 -0.59 7.86
N ASP A 284 -9.05 -0.79 7.60
CA ASP A 284 -10.15 -0.27 8.43
C ASP A 284 -10.11 -0.88 9.84
N GLY A 285 -9.88 -2.18 9.94
CA GLY A 285 -9.74 -2.84 11.23
C GLY A 285 -8.50 -2.39 12.02
N MET A 286 -7.38 -2.12 11.35
CA MET A 286 -6.21 -1.53 12.00
C MET A 286 -6.52 -0.12 12.50
N ARG A 287 -7.16 0.72 11.68
CA ARG A 287 -7.55 2.08 12.04
C ARG A 287 -8.44 2.09 13.29
N GLU A 288 -9.47 1.24 13.32
CA GLU A 288 -10.38 1.14 14.48
C GLU A 288 -9.65 0.79 15.78
N VAL A 289 -8.62 -0.04 15.74
CA VAL A 289 -7.85 -0.44 16.92
C VAL A 289 -6.85 0.63 17.36
N TYR A 290 -6.34 1.45 16.45
CA TYR A 290 -5.38 2.51 16.78
C TYR A 290 -6.07 3.83 17.19
N GLU A 291 -7.34 4.03 16.83
CA GLU A 291 -8.13 5.21 17.22
C GLU A 291 -8.85 5.03 18.58
N ARG A 292 -8.93 3.79 19.11
CA ARG A 292 -9.40 3.46 20.48
C ARG A 292 -8.27 3.57 21.51
#